data_e09e9aa910482b1ef5fec9b678aa2940
#
_entry.id   e09e9aa910482b1ef5fec9b678aa2940
#
_cell.length_a   1.000
_cell.length_b   1.000
_cell.length_c   1.000
_cell.angle_alpha   90.00
_cell.angle_beta   90.00
_cell.angle_gamma   90.00
#
_symmetry.space_group_name_H-M   'P 1'
#
loop_
_entity.id
_entity.type
_entity.pdbx_description
1 polymer ?
#
loop_
_entity_poly.entity_id
_entity_poly.type
_entity_poly.pdbx_seq_one_letter_code
_entity_poly.pdbx_strand_id
1 'polypeptide(L)'
;MNGSAGGWPGEGPIEDRLTEPLELVRAALDSDPGAGLEAVARLRPMVDAWEDRQVEQARDQGWNWAEIAKRLGRHRQAVHREYARRNRPEPGQLRQGA
;
A
#
# COMPACT_ATOMS: atom_id res chain seq x y z
N MET A 1 6.15 7.82 29.02
CA MET A 1 6.14 7.95 28.41
C MET A 1 6.22 7.73 27.66
N ASN A 2 6.21 7.49 27.34
CA ASN A 2 6.23 7.20 26.54
C ASN A 2 6.80 7.42 25.81
N GLY A 3 7.18 7.46 25.93
CA GLY A 3 7.94 7.76 25.22
C GLY A 3 8.01 7.48 24.07
N SER A 4 7.85 7.04 24.03
CA SER A 4 8.00 6.83 23.04
C SER A 4 8.01 7.42 22.19
N ALA A 5 7.70 7.79 22.42
CA ALA A 5 7.60 8.48 21.59
C ALA A 5 8.56 8.67 20.73
N GLY A 6 9.24 8.22 20.55
CA GLY A 6 10.14 8.28 19.66
C GLY A 6 10.11 9.34 18.76
N GLY A 7 9.31 9.75 18.37
CA GLY A 7 9.36 10.80 17.49
C GLY A 7 9.17 10.51 16.08
N TRP A 8 8.98 9.36 15.71
CA TRP A 8 8.68 9.04 14.34
C TRP A 8 7.20 9.11 14.13
N PRO A 9 6.73 9.93 13.22
CA PRO A 9 5.32 9.86 12.88
C PRO A 9 5.00 8.45 12.42
N GLY A 10 3.98 7.89 13.01
CA GLY A 10 3.58 6.56 12.64
C GLY A 10 4.32 5.45 13.34
N GLU A 11 5.21 5.79 14.24
CA GLU A 11 5.91 4.77 14.97
C GLU A 11 5.39 4.54 16.36
N GLY A 12 4.25 5.03 16.68
CA GLY A 12 3.66 4.76 17.97
C GLY A 12 3.22 3.32 18.09
N PRO A 13 2.52 2.99 19.15
CA PRO A 13 1.97 1.64 19.31
C PRO A 13 1.15 1.27 18.09
N ILE A 14 1.15 -0.01 17.77
CA ILE A 14 0.46 -0.45 16.57
C ILE A 14 -1.02 -0.09 16.63
N GLU A 15 -1.59 -0.07 17.85
CA GLU A 15 -2.99 0.32 17.98
C GLU A 15 -3.22 1.74 17.48
N ASP A 16 -2.30 2.63 17.78
CA ASP A 16 -2.45 4.01 17.31
C ASP A 16 -2.36 4.10 15.81
N ARG A 17 -1.49 3.30 15.23
CA ARG A 17 -1.34 3.34 13.77
C ARG A 17 -2.52 2.74 13.05
N LEU A 18 -3.26 1.88 13.72
CA LEU A 18 -4.41 1.24 13.10
C LEU A 18 -5.71 1.97 13.35
N THR A 19 -5.70 2.98 14.21
CA THR A 19 -6.94 3.63 14.61
C THR A 19 -7.66 4.23 13.41
N GLU A 20 -6.96 5.01 12.61
CA GLU A 20 -7.63 5.66 11.49
C GLU A 20 -8.09 4.68 10.43
N PRO A 21 -7.28 3.71 9.99
CA PRO A 21 -7.80 2.76 9.02
C PRO A 21 -8.96 1.95 9.53
N LEU A 22 -8.96 1.56 10.80
CA LEU A 22 -10.07 0.79 11.32
C LEU A 22 -11.34 1.61 11.37
N GLU A 23 -11.23 2.88 11.75
CA GLU A 23 -12.38 3.74 11.74
C GLU A 23 -12.90 3.99 10.34
N LEU A 24 -12.00 4.09 9.37
CA LEU A 24 -12.42 4.25 7.99
C LEU A 24 -13.12 3.00 7.47
N VAL A 25 -12.66 1.83 7.86
CA VAL A 25 -13.34 0.60 7.46
C VAL A 25 -14.76 0.60 8.02
N ARG A 26 -14.92 0.98 9.29
CA ARG A 26 -16.23 1.06 9.88
C ARG A 26 -17.13 2.01 9.10
N ALA A 27 -16.59 3.18 8.78
CA ALA A 27 -17.37 4.16 8.04
C ALA A 27 -17.70 3.68 6.63
N ALA A 28 -16.79 2.93 6.01
CA ALA A 28 -17.02 2.42 4.68
C ALA A 28 -18.16 1.40 4.66
N LEU A 29 -18.43 0.79 5.81
CA LEU A 29 -19.51 -0.17 5.93
C LEU A 29 -20.79 0.45 6.48
N ASP A 30 -20.79 1.74 6.68
CA ASP A 30 -21.94 2.45 7.21
C ASP A 30 -23.06 2.46 6.17
N SER A 31 -24.29 2.59 6.67
CA SER A 31 -25.42 2.65 5.76
C SER A 31 -25.57 4.01 5.09
N ASP A 32 -24.87 5.02 5.58
CA ASP A 32 -24.92 6.33 4.96
C ASP A 32 -23.91 6.38 3.81
N PRO A 33 -24.38 6.48 2.56
CA PRO A 33 -23.45 6.42 1.43
C PRO A 33 -22.46 7.59 1.38
N GLY A 34 -22.86 8.75 1.89
CA GLY A 34 -21.91 9.86 1.90
C GLY A 34 -20.69 9.56 2.75
N ALA A 35 -20.93 9.12 3.98
CA ALA A 35 -19.82 8.75 4.85
C ALA A 35 -19.06 7.56 4.30
N GLY A 36 -19.79 6.60 3.75
CA GLY A 36 -19.14 5.41 3.22
C GLY A 36 -18.23 5.72 2.05
N LEU A 37 -18.69 6.54 1.13
CA LEU A 37 -17.88 6.88 -0.04
C LEU A 37 -16.65 7.68 0.34
N GLU A 38 -16.79 8.59 1.29
CA GLU A 38 -15.64 9.36 1.74
C GLU A 38 -14.60 8.47 2.40
N ALA A 39 -15.07 7.51 3.18
CA ALA A 39 -14.16 6.58 3.84
C ALA A 39 -13.44 5.72 2.81
N VAL A 40 -14.15 5.24 1.81
CA VAL A 40 -13.51 4.44 0.76
C VAL A 40 -12.46 5.26 0.03
N ALA A 41 -12.78 6.51 -0.27
CA ALA A 41 -11.82 7.36 -0.97
C ALA A 41 -10.53 7.54 -0.17
N ARG A 42 -10.64 7.60 1.14
CA ARG A 42 -9.46 7.76 1.97
C ARG A 42 -8.72 6.45 2.18
N LEU A 43 -9.43 5.32 2.13
CA LEU A 43 -8.78 4.03 2.30
C LEU A 43 -7.98 3.59 1.08
N ARG A 44 -8.39 4.01 -0.11
CA ARG A 44 -7.73 3.54 -1.31
C ARG A 44 -6.23 3.79 -1.32
N PRO A 45 -5.76 5.01 -1.07
CA PRO A 45 -4.32 5.22 -1.07
C PRO A 45 -3.62 4.44 0.04
N MET A 46 -4.30 4.19 1.15
CA MET A 46 -3.70 3.37 2.19
C MET A 46 -3.51 1.94 1.74
N VAL A 47 -4.54 1.38 1.12
CA VAL A 47 -4.46 0.02 0.60
C VAL A 47 -3.40 -0.08 -0.48
N ASP A 48 -3.31 0.93 -1.34
CA ASP A 48 -2.28 0.93 -2.37
C ASP A 48 -0.88 0.93 -1.76
N ALA A 49 -0.68 1.71 -0.73
CA ALA A 49 0.62 1.75 -0.07
C ALA A 49 0.94 0.41 0.59
N TRP A 50 -0.04 -0.21 1.20
CA TRP A 50 0.16 -1.52 1.81
C TRP A 50 0.47 -2.58 0.75
N GLU A 51 -0.20 -2.50 -0.38
CA GLU A 51 0.06 -3.45 -1.46
C GLU A 51 1.48 -3.28 -1.97
N ASP A 52 1.93 -2.04 -2.16
CA ASP A 52 3.29 -1.80 -2.61
C ASP A 52 4.31 -2.42 -1.67
N ARG A 53 4.08 -2.25 -0.38
CA ARG A 53 4.99 -2.81 0.62
C ARG A 53 5.02 -4.33 0.55
N GLN A 54 3.86 -4.95 0.42
CA GLN A 54 3.81 -6.40 0.35
C GLN A 54 4.46 -6.92 -0.92
N VAL A 55 4.28 -6.22 -2.02
CA VAL A 55 4.93 -6.63 -3.26
C VAL A 55 6.44 -6.52 -3.15
N GLU A 56 6.94 -5.44 -2.57
CA GLU A 56 8.37 -5.29 -2.36
C GLU A 56 8.91 -6.43 -1.52
N GLN A 57 8.20 -6.75 -0.46
CA GLN A 57 8.64 -7.80 0.43
C GLN A 57 8.67 -9.16 -0.28
N ALA A 58 7.65 -9.42 -1.08
CA ALA A 58 7.61 -10.67 -1.83
C ALA A 58 8.78 -10.75 -2.81
N ARG A 59 9.06 -9.64 -3.49
CA ARG A 59 10.19 -9.64 -4.41
C ARG A 59 11.52 -9.86 -3.68
N ASP A 60 11.66 -9.24 -2.52
CA ASP A 60 12.86 -9.44 -1.72
C ASP A 60 13.02 -10.89 -1.31
N GLN A 61 11.92 -11.60 -1.13
CA GLN A 61 11.95 -13.01 -0.77
C GLN A 61 12.08 -13.91 -1.98
N GLY A 62 12.19 -13.35 -3.17
CA GLY A 62 12.42 -14.15 -4.35
C GLY A 62 11.18 -14.56 -5.12
N TRP A 63 10.02 -14.01 -4.77
CA TRP A 63 8.79 -14.35 -5.49
C TRP A 63 8.87 -13.83 -6.91
N ASN A 64 8.36 -14.61 -7.85
CA ASN A 64 8.24 -14.10 -9.21
C ASN A 64 6.90 -13.40 -9.39
N TRP A 65 6.78 -12.70 -10.51
CA TRP A 65 5.59 -11.88 -10.74
C TRP A 65 4.33 -12.70 -10.91
N ALA A 66 4.46 -13.92 -11.39
CA ALA A 66 3.29 -14.79 -11.55
C ALA A 66 2.70 -15.14 -10.18
N GLU A 67 3.55 -15.43 -9.22
CA GLU A 67 3.09 -15.72 -7.87
C GLU A 67 2.43 -14.51 -7.23
N ILE A 68 3.04 -13.35 -7.40
CA ILE A 68 2.51 -12.14 -6.82
C ILE A 68 1.14 -11.83 -7.43
N ALA A 69 1.04 -11.92 -8.75
CA ALA A 69 -0.22 -11.63 -9.43
C ALA A 69 -1.31 -12.60 -8.99
N LYS A 70 -0.95 -13.86 -8.80
CA LYS A 70 -1.90 -14.86 -8.35
C LYS A 70 -2.48 -14.47 -7.00
N ARG A 71 -1.64 -14.05 -6.07
CA ARG A 71 -2.11 -13.67 -4.76
C ARG A 71 -2.95 -12.40 -4.80
N LEU A 72 -2.62 -11.48 -5.72
CA LEU A 72 -3.41 -10.27 -5.88
C LEU A 72 -4.67 -10.48 -6.69
N GLY A 73 -4.84 -11.66 -7.28
CA GLY A 73 -5.99 -11.92 -8.11
C GLY A 73 -5.98 -11.15 -9.41
N ARG A 74 -4.78 -10.86 -9.92
CA ARG A 74 -4.64 -10.07 -11.12
C ARG A 74 -3.77 -10.79 -12.12
N HIS A 75 -3.80 -10.29 -13.37
CA HIS A 75 -3.01 -10.89 -14.42
C HIS A 75 -1.53 -10.54 -14.22
N ARG A 76 -0.67 -11.53 -14.44
CA ARG A 76 0.75 -11.36 -14.20
C ARG A 76 1.34 -10.18 -14.96
N GLN A 77 1.01 -10.06 -16.24
CA GLN A 77 1.58 -8.99 -17.04
C GLN A 77 1.10 -7.61 -16.59
N ALA A 78 -0.16 -7.54 -16.17
CA ALA A 78 -0.69 -6.27 -15.69
C ALA A 78 0.02 -5.83 -14.42
N VAL A 79 0.26 -6.76 -13.51
CA VAL A 79 0.94 -6.44 -12.26
C VAL A 79 2.38 -6.02 -12.53
N HIS A 80 3.07 -6.78 -13.36
CA HIS A 80 4.46 -6.48 -13.66
C HIS A 80 4.58 -5.10 -14.31
N ARG A 81 3.71 -4.81 -15.27
CA ARG A 81 3.75 -3.54 -15.97
C ARG A 81 3.46 -2.39 -15.02
N GLU A 82 2.48 -2.58 -14.14
CA GLU A 82 2.13 -1.53 -13.20
C GLU A 82 3.27 -1.22 -12.26
N TYR A 83 3.90 -2.25 -11.71
CA TYR A 83 4.97 -2.02 -10.75
C TYR A 83 6.26 -1.59 -11.43
N ALA A 84 6.51 -2.03 -12.63
CA ALA A 84 7.65 -1.52 -13.38
C ALA A 84 7.50 -0.03 -13.64
N ARG A 85 6.29 0.42 -13.96
CA ARG A 85 6.06 1.83 -14.21
C ARG A 85 6.19 2.64 -12.94
N ARG A 86 5.64 2.15 -11.84
CA ARG A 86 5.69 2.87 -10.58
C ARG A 86 7.11 3.02 -10.06
N ASN A 87 7.90 1.98 -10.24
CA ASN A 87 9.25 1.95 -9.69
C ASN A 87 10.28 2.33 -10.72
N ARG A 88 9.83 2.97 -11.80
CA ARG A 88 10.74 3.37 -12.84
C ARG A 88 11.72 4.41 -12.32
N PRO A 89 13.00 4.27 -12.61
CA PRO A 89 13.97 5.28 -12.24
C PRO A 89 13.65 6.59 -12.96
N GLU A 90 14.20 7.66 -12.44
CA GLU A 90 14.02 8.93 -13.10
C GLU A 90 14.65 8.92 -14.48
N PRO A 91 14.21 9.82 -15.36
CA PRO A 91 14.70 9.78 -16.74
C PRO A 91 16.22 9.73 -16.86
N GLY A 92 16.93 10.45 -16.02
CA GLY A 92 18.37 10.38 -16.07
C GLY A 92 18.90 9.01 -15.72
N GLN A 93 18.31 8.38 -14.73
CA GLN A 93 18.74 7.05 -14.36
C GLN A 93 18.40 6.03 -15.43
N LEU A 94 17.28 6.23 -16.09
CA LEU A 94 16.93 5.31 -17.17
C LEU A 94 17.97 5.31 -18.26
N ARG A 95 18.43 6.47 -18.64
CA ARG A 95 19.44 6.54 -19.69
C ARG A 95 20.74 5.91 -19.24
N GLN A 96 21.08 6.08 -18.01
CA GLN A 96 22.28 5.45 -17.50
C GLN A 96 22.15 3.95 -17.49
N GLY A 97 20.97 3.48 -17.22
CA GLY A 97 20.74 2.07 -17.25
C GLY A 97 20.79 1.49 -18.62
N ALA A 98 20.58 2.33 -19.60
CA ALA A 98 20.68 1.85 -20.96
C ALA A 98 22.13 1.82 -21.35
#